data_1c69563afd43ff6637007fff63526033
#
_entry.id   1c69563afd43ff6637007fff63526033
#
_cell.length_a   1.000
_cell.length_b   1.000
_cell.length_c   1.000
_cell.angle_alpha   90.00
_cell.angle_beta   90.00
_cell.angle_gamma   90.00
#
_symmetry.space_group_name_H-M   'P 1'
#
loop_
_entity.id
_entity.type
_entity.pdbx_description
1 polymer ?
#
loop_
_entity_poly.entity_id
_entity_poly.type
_entity_poly.pdbx_seq_one_letter_code
_entity_poly.pdbx_strand_id
1 'polypeptide(L)'
;MNKYKLTHGLLALALLAVPMISCTDSVMDDINVDKNHAQDVQAKFIVTDLITSTAFSTVGGDFSTYASVYIEQEAGIHNQLFNAETRNGEPSSTNTYNNVWSSTYTNLKNAKTVIAKCSGEGEEAGNQITLGIGQFFAAYNLAVLTDLFGDVPWTEACDMNISMQPKIDSQESIYSDIFKLIDDAISNFDGTDAMGAVGTNDLAYGGNGGKWKKAAYALKARLTMHLLNRASDKTASFNTVLDCISKSFESSSEELKFNFYDGVTNINPLFGFCFTRDALAASQSIVEKFVERNDPRGTRAFMDPDWVQREDPSEVNAAPNGKPEQVQFTYDTSIF
;
A
#
# COMPACT_ATOMS: atom_id res chain seq x y z
N MET A 1 63.65 12.22 -55.14
CA MET A 1 62.93 13.00 -54.11
C MET A 1 61.45 12.79 -54.07
N ASN A 2 60.93 11.55 -54.33
CA ASN A 2 59.49 11.34 -54.38
C ASN A 2 58.99 10.04 -53.71
N LYS A 3 59.85 9.20 -53.17
CA LYS A 3 59.38 7.96 -52.48
C LYS A 3 58.87 8.20 -51.05
N TYR A 4 59.39 9.18 -50.34
CA TYR A 4 59.01 9.49 -48.95
C TYR A 4 57.64 10.20 -48.88
N LYS A 5 57.26 10.98 -49.90
CA LYS A 5 55.95 11.64 -49.90
C LYS A 5 54.79 10.67 -50.14
N LEU A 6 55.04 9.61 -50.87
CA LEU A 6 54.01 8.56 -51.15
C LEU A 6 53.75 7.68 -49.92
N THR A 7 54.83 7.37 -49.17
CA THR A 7 54.70 6.53 -47.97
C THR A 7 54.01 7.32 -46.81
N HIS A 8 54.23 8.62 -46.69
CA HIS A 8 53.56 9.42 -45.68
C HIS A 8 52.07 9.67 -46.03
N GLY A 9 51.73 9.75 -47.32
CA GLY A 9 50.35 9.85 -47.77
C GLY A 9 49.56 8.55 -47.54
N LEU A 10 50.18 7.40 -47.76
CA LEU A 10 49.58 6.08 -47.48
C LEU A 10 49.42 5.80 -45.97
N LEU A 11 50.36 6.26 -45.15
CA LEU A 11 50.26 6.14 -43.69
C LEU A 11 49.17 7.05 -43.11
N ALA A 12 49.01 8.26 -43.65
CA ALA A 12 47.92 9.18 -43.25
C ALA A 12 46.56 8.67 -43.69
N LEU A 13 46.45 8.04 -44.84
CA LEU A 13 45.18 7.42 -45.30
C LEU A 13 44.82 6.16 -44.50
N ALA A 14 45.82 5.37 -44.07
CA ALA A 14 45.60 4.23 -43.19
C ALA A 14 45.20 4.63 -41.78
N LEU A 15 45.65 5.77 -41.26
CA LEU A 15 45.22 6.30 -39.97
C LEU A 15 43.80 6.91 -40.01
N LEU A 16 43.33 7.37 -41.18
CA LEU A 16 41.96 7.84 -41.39
C LEU A 16 40.95 6.69 -41.65
N ALA A 17 41.45 5.45 -41.94
CA ALA A 17 40.65 4.27 -42.13
C ALA A 17 40.52 3.41 -40.85
N VAL A 18 40.91 3.91 -39.66
CA VAL A 18 40.51 3.33 -38.41
C VAL A 18 38.98 3.50 -38.34
N PRO A 19 38.19 2.40 -38.48
CA PRO A 19 36.77 2.56 -38.28
C PRO A 19 36.59 3.17 -36.91
N MET A 20 35.96 4.31 -36.86
CA MET A 20 35.40 4.77 -35.60
C MET A 20 34.45 3.64 -35.19
N ILE A 21 34.93 2.77 -34.32
CA ILE A 21 34.07 1.84 -33.57
C ILE A 21 33.34 2.78 -32.63
N SER A 22 32.42 3.53 -33.19
CA SER A 22 31.32 4.11 -32.45
C SER A 22 30.64 2.95 -31.78
N CYS A 23 30.40 3.03 -30.49
CA CYS A 23 29.58 2.07 -29.80
C CYS A 23 28.34 1.83 -30.65
N THR A 24 28.20 0.65 -31.21
CA THR A 24 26.99 0.29 -31.97
C THR A 24 25.80 0.30 -31.00
N ASP A 25 24.63 0.60 -31.50
CA ASP A 25 23.41 0.62 -30.68
C ASP A 25 23.29 -0.65 -29.83
N SER A 26 23.68 -1.81 -30.37
CA SER A 26 23.71 -3.07 -29.66
C SER A 26 24.68 -3.14 -28.47
N VAL A 27 25.83 -2.44 -28.54
CA VAL A 27 26.77 -2.34 -27.40
C VAL A 27 26.23 -1.39 -26.34
N MET A 28 25.58 -0.31 -26.77
CA MET A 28 24.93 0.61 -25.84
C MET A 28 23.71 -0.06 -25.18
N ASP A 29 22.94 -0.82 -25.92
CA ASP A 29 21.82 -1.60 -25.39
C ASP A 29 22.30 -2.64 -24.35
N ASP A 30 23.40 -3.35 -24.62
CA ASP A 30 23.99 -4.32 -23.69
C ASP A 30 24.54 -3.65 -22.41
N ILE A 31 25.08 -2.43 -22.51
CA ILE A 31 25.56 -1.65 -21.37
C ILE A 31 24.38 -1.12 -20.55
N ASN A 32 23.29 -0.74 -21.20
CA ASN A 32 22.08 -0.22 -20.57
C ASN A 32 21.22 -1.32 -19.94
N VAL A 33 21.44 -2.59 -20.26
CA VAL A 33 20.77 -3.69 -19.56
C VAL A 33 21.30 -3.76 -18.13
N ASP A 34 20.46 -3.45 -17.17
CA ASP A 34 20.79 -3.64 -15.75
C ASP A 34 20.86 -5.14 -15.42
N LYS A 35 22.09 -5.68 -15.42
CA LYS A 35 22.36 -7.09 -15.16
C LYS A 35 22.19 -7.48 -13.69
N ASN A 36 22.03 -6.48 -12.80
CA ASN A 36 21.85 -6.70 -11.36
C ASN A 36 20.37 -6.74 -10.96
N HIS A 37 19.47 -6.27 -11.83
CA HIS A 37 18.03 -6.35 -11.61
C HIS A 37 17.40 -7.28 -12.64
N ALA A 38 16.60 -8.22 -12.17
CA ALA A 38 15.85 -9.12 -13.05
C ALA A 38 14.92 -8.31 -13.95
N GLN A 39 15.08 -8.47 -15.28
CA GLN A 39 14.24 -7.77 -16.27
C GLN A 39 12.81 -8.32 -16.27
N ASP A 40 12.68 -9.56 -15.89
CA ASP A 40 11.39 -10.24 -15.74
C ASP A 40 11.38 -11.08 -14.45
N VAL A 41 10.31 -10.94 -13.67
CA VAL A 41 10.10 -11.62 -12.39
C VAL A 41 8.74 -12.31 -12.43
N GLN A 42 8.70 -13.57 -12.01
CA GLN A 42 7.43 -14.28 -11.91
C GLN A 42 6.47 -13.57 -10.95
N ALA A 43 5.18 -13.58 -11.31
CA ALA A 43 4.13 -12.87 -10.58
C ALA A 43 4.08 -13.22 -9.08
N LYS A 44 4.36 -14.48 -8.71
CA LYS A 44 4.39 -14.92 -7.31
C LYS A 44 5.39 -14.16 -6.43
N PHE A 45 6.54 -13.73 -6.98
CA PHE A 45 7.51 -12.93 -6.22
C PHE A 45 7.05 -11.48 -6.07
N ILE A 46 6.34 -10.95 -7.09
CA ILE A 46 5.72 -9.62 -7.02
C ILE A 46 4.60 -9.63 -5.96
N VAL A 47 3.87 -10.74 -5.79
CA VAL A 47 2.86 -10.89 -4.73
C VAL A 47 3.49 -10.74 -3.33
N THR A 48 4.66 -11.31 -3.09
CA THR A 48 5.36 -11.15 -1.80
C THR A 48 5.65 -9.68 -1.50
N ASP A 49 6.20 -8.95 -2.47
CA ASP A 49 6.47 -7.52 -2.33
C ASP A 49 5.18 -6.72 -2.14
N LEU A 50 4.14 -7.03 -2.92
CA LEU A 50 2.85 -6.35 -2.86
C LEU A 50 2.17 -6.48 -1.49
N ILE A 51 2.19 -7.68 -0.87
CA ILE A 51 1.69 -7.91 0.48
C ILE A 51 2.50 -7.10 1.50
N THR A 52 3.82 -7.24 1.44
CA THR A 52 4.73 -6.58 2.39
C THR A 52 4.66 -5.06 2.28
N SER A 53 4.77 -4.54 1.06
CA SER A 53 4.76 -3.10 0.80
C SER A 53 3.39 -2.47 1.14
N THR A 54 2.27 -3.18 0.88
CA THR A 54 0.95 -2.69 1.33
C THR A 54 0.88 -2.62 2.85
N ALA A 55 1.39 -3.64 3.58
CA ALA A 55 1.38 -3.64 5.04
C ALA A 55 2.25 -2.53 5.63
N PHE A 56 3.47 -2.34 5.10
CA PHE A 56 4.41 -1.34 5.63
C PHE A 56 4.11 0.09 5.20
N SER A 57 3.63 0.29 3.97
CA SER A 57 3.47 1.64 3.42
C SER A 57 2.02 2.11 3.45
N THR A 58 1.10 1.39 2.78
CA THR A 58 -0.29 1.86 2.63
C THR A 58 -1.05 1.77 3.94
N VAL A 59 -0.86 0.68 4.71
CA VAL A 59 -1.55 0.48 5.99
C VAL A 59 -0.79 1.11 7.15
N GLY A 60 0.52 0.88 7.22
CA GLY A 60 1.35 1.28 8.35
C GLY A 60 2.08 2.62 8.22
N GLY A 61 2.01 3.26 7.04
CA GLY A 61 2.76 4.49 6.76
C GLY A 61 2.04 5.78 7.19
N ASP A 62 2.41 6.89 6.54
CA ASP A 62 1.92 8.24 6.88
C ASP A 62 0.40 8.37 6.84
N PHE A 63 -0.31 7.59 6.02
CA PHE A 63 -1.78 7.61 6.00
C PHE A 63 -2.36 7.23 7.35
N SER A 64 -1.84 6.19 8.02
CA SER A 64 -2.36 5.77 9.32
C SER A 64 -2.04 6.79 10.41
N THR A 65 -0.82 7.32 10.46
CA THR A 65 -0.42 8.30 11.49
C THR A 65 -1.20 9.61 11.39
N TYR A 66 -1.34 10.16 10.20
CA TYR A 66 -2.13 11.39 10.02
C TYR A 66 -3.63 11.15 10.15
N ALA A 67 -4.15 10.03 9.61
CA ALA A 67 -5.57 9.72 9.71
C ALA A 67 -6.00 9.51 11.17
N SER A 68 -5.19 8.85 11.99
CA SER A 68 -5.48 8.62 13.41
C SER A 68 -5.61 9.94 14.19
N VAL A 69 -4.76 10.93 13.86
CA VAL A 69 -4.83 12.29 14.44
C VAL A 69 -6.07 13.04 13.94
N TYR A 70 -6.35 13.01 12.63
CA TYR A 70 -7.49 13.75 12.08
C TYR A 70 -8.85 13.23 12.54
N ILE A 71 -8.96 11.94 12.83
CA ILE A 71 -10.19 11.30 13.35
C ILE A 71 -10.20 11.15 14.87
N GLU A 72 -9.21 11.75 15.56
CA GLU A 72 -9.10 11.79 17.02
C GLU A 72 -9.00 10.41 17.69
N GLN A 73 -8.42 9.41 17.02
CA GLN A 73 -8.02 8.15 17.66
C GLN A 73 -6.74 8.30 18.44
N GLU A 74 -5.83 9.10 17.93
CA GLU A 74 -4.60 9.51 18.59
C GLU A 74 -4.51 11.04 18.57
N ALA A 75 -3.74 11.63 19.46
CA ALA A 75 -3.42 13.03 19.47
C ALA A 75 -1.98 13.25 19.04
N GLY A 76 -1.76 14.17 18.11
CA GLY A 76 -0.42 14.61 17.72
C GLY A 76 0.18 15.55 18.75
N ILE A 77 1.24 15.12 19.44
CA ILE A 77 1.84 15.90 20.55
C ILE A 77 3.21 16.50 20.22
N HIS A 78 3.80 16.14 19.08
CA HIS A 78 5.11 16.63 18.70
C HIS A 78 5.28 16.80 17.18
N ASN A 79 6.16 17.72 16.77
CA ASN A 79 6.52 18.00 15.38
C ASN A 79 5.32 18.17 14.42
N GLN A 80 5.37 17.54 13.24
CA GLN A 80 4.33 17.68 12.22
C GLN A 80 2.96 17.17 12.69
N LEU A 81 2.92 16.18 13.57
CA LEU A 81 1.64 15.66 14.07
C LEU A 81 1.01 16.60 15.08
N PHE A 82 1.80 17.34 15.86
CA PHE A 82 1.27 18.45 16.67
C PHE A 82 0.64 19.54 15.79
N ASN A 83 1.26 19.88 14.67
CA ASN A 83 0.67 20.83 13.72
C ASN A 83 -0.62 20.29 13.10
N ALA A 84 -0.67 19.00 12.77
CA ALA A 84 -1.88 18.34 12.29
C ALA A 84 -3.00 18.35 13.35
N GLU A 85 -2.69 18.02 14.60
CA GLU A 85 -3.62 18.03 15.73
C GLU A 85 -4.22 19.42 15.98
N THR A 86 -3.37 20.43 16.02
CA THR A 86 -3.78 21.81 16.27
C THR A 86 -4.32 22.54 15.04
N ARG A 87 -4.36 21.86 13.86
CA ARG A 87 -4.72 22.46 12.57
C ARG A 87 -3.86 23.68 12.23
N ASN A 88 -2.62 23.69 12.68
CA ASN A 88 -1.70 24.80 12.51
C ASN A 88 -0.73 24.51 11.37
N GLY A 89 -1.06 24.96 10.20
CA GLY A 89 -0.33 24.72 8.95
C GLY A 89 -1.00 23.67 8.07
N GLU A 90 -1.04 23.97 6.78
CA GLU A 90 -1.65 23.07 5.80
C GLU A 90 -0.70 21.90 5.48
N PRO A 91 -1.23 20.69 5.30
CA PRO A 91 -0.45 19.58 4.74
C PRO A 91 0.11 19.96 3.37
N SER A 92 1.36 19.66 3.12
CA SER A 92 1.98 19.90 1.81
C SER A 92 2.42 18.61 1.15
N SER A 93 2.45 18.63 -0.18
CA SER A 93 2.94 17.50 -0.98
C SER A 93 4.40 17.13 -0.72
N THR A 94 5.13 17.98 -0.01
CA THR A 94 6.56 17.76 0.27
C THR A 94 6.84 17.16 1.63
N ASN A 95 5.87 17.11 2.54
CA ASN A 95 6.12 16.71 3.92
C ASN A 95 5.04 15.87 4.61
N THR A 96 3.89 15.67 3.99
CA THR A 96 2.78 14.99 4.68
C THR A 96 2.46 13.64 4.09
N TYR A 97 2.17 13.56 2.79
CA TYR A 97 1.69 12.33 2.16
C TYR A 97 2.52 11.87 0.95
N ASN A 98 3.61 12.56 0.63
CA ASN A 98 4.41 12.29 -0.57
C ASN A 98 5.00 10.86 -0.59
N ASN A 99 5.51 10.37 0.53
CA ASN A 99 6.10 9.03 0.60
C ASN A 99 5.05 7.95 0.35
N VAL A 100 3.95 8.01 1.06
CA VAL A 100 2.89 7.01 0.97
C VAL A 100 2.10 7.12 -0.33
N TRP A 101 1.95 8.32 -0.90
CA TRP A 101 1.44 8.49 -2.26
C TRP A 101 2.29 7.71 -3.27
N SER A 102 3.60 7.94 -3.26
CA SER A 102 4.54 7.26 -4.17
C SER A 102 4.56 5.75 -3.95
N SER A 103 4.59 5.30 -2.69
CA SER A 103 4.58 3.87 -2.35
C SER A 103 3.29 3.19 -2.77
N THR A 104 2.13 3.84 -2.59
CA THR A 104 0.84 3.28 -3.01
C THR A 104 0.75 3.15 -4.53
N TYR A 105 1.27 4.12 -5.30
CA TYR A 105 1.35 3.96 -6.75
C TYR A 105 2.35 2.90 -7.20
N THR A 106 3.43 2.68 -6.44
CA THR A 106 4.31 1.52 -6.67
C THR A 106 3.56 0.21 -6.44
N ASN A 107 2.76 0.11 -5.39
CA ASN A 107 1.90 -1.04 -5.14
C ASN A 107 0.88 -1.25 -6.25
N LEU A 108 0.23 -0.18 -6.74
CA LEU A 108 -0.70 -0.26 -7.87
C LEU A 108 -0.01 -0.71 -9.15
N LYS A 109 1.22 -0.25 -9.42
CA LYS A 109 2.04 -0.72 -10.54
C LYS A 109 2.31 -2.22 -10.42
N ASN A 110 2.75 -2.68 -9.26
CA ASN A 110 3.02 -4.09 -9.01
C ASN A 110 1.76 -4.94 -9.14
N ALA A 111 0.62 -4.49 -8.63
CA ALA A 111 -0.66 -5.16 -8.79
C ALA A 111 -1.09 -5.26 -10.26
N LYS A 112 -0.99 -4.16 -11.04
CA LYS A 112 -1.23 -4.17 -12.49
C LYS A 112 -0.30 -5.12 -13.23
N THR A 113 0.98 -5.21 -12.82
CA THR A 113 1.95 -6.15 -13.40
C THR A 113 1.53 -7.61 -13.14
N VAL A 114 1.13 -7.95 -11.91
CA VAL A 114 0.60 -9.30 -11.60
C VAL A 114 -0.63 -9.60 -12.45
N ILE A 115 -1.57 -8.65 -12.54
CA ILE A 115 -2.78 -8.81 -13.36
C ILE A 115 -2.42 -9.03 -14.84
N ALA A 116 -1.53 -8.22 -15.40
CA ALA A 116 -1.12 -8.34 -16.79
C ALA A 116 -0.43 -9.69 -17.10
N LYS A 117 0.44 -10.16 -16.19
CA LYS A 117 1.13 -11.46 -16.35
C LYS A 117 0.18 -12.65 -16.28
N CYS A 118 -0.81 -12.61 -15.41
CA CYS A 118 -1.67 -13.76 -15.10
C CYS A 118 -2.99 -13.78 -15.86
N SER A 119 -3.37 -12.69 -16.57
CA SER A 119 -4.62 -12.60 -17.32
C SER A 119 -4.41 -12.65 -18.83
N GLY A 120 -5.48 -13.03 -19.56
CA GLY A 120 -5.52 -13.00 -21.02
C GLY A 120 -4.42 -13.81 -21.69
N GLU A 121 -3.55 -13.13 -22.46
CA GLU A 121 -2.40 -13.70 -23.16
C GLU A 121 -1.08 -13.47 -22.39
N GLY A 122 -1.16 -13.13 -21.11
CA GLY A 122 0.02 -12.92 -20.25
C GLY A 122 0.85 -14.20 -20.13
N GLU A 123 2.14 -14.05 -19.86
CA GLU A 123 3.12 -15.13 -19.78
C GLU A 123 2.78 -16.21 -18.74
N GLU A 124 2.05 -15.81 -17.70
CA GLU A 124 1.59 -16.68 -16.60
C GLU A 124 0.06 -16.84 -16.60
N ALA A 125 -0.57 -16.72 -17.79
CA ALA A 125 -2.01 -16.90 -17.93
C ALA A 125 -2.45 -18.26 -17.38
N GLY A 126 -3.53 -18.25 -16.59
CA GLY A 126 -4.03 -19.45 -15.90
C GLY A 126 -3.59 -19.55 -14.44
N ASN A 127 -2.73 -18.67 -13.93
CA ASN A 127 -2.46 -18.52 -12.51
C ASN A 127 -3.60 -17.70 -11.85
N GLN A 128 -4.74 -18.36 -11.61
CA GLN A 128 -5.97 -17.69 -11.20
C GLN A 128 -5.91 -17.16 -9.76
N ILE A 129 -5.34 -17.93 -8.82
CA ILE A 129 -5.19 -17.46 -7.43
C ILE A 129 -4.25 -16.26 -7.39
N THR A 130 -3.10 -16.33 -8.06
CA THR A 130 -2.13 -15.23 -8.18
C THR A 130 -2.77 -13.99 -8.80
N LEU A 131 -3.57 -14.17 -9.88
CA LEU A 131 -4.35 -13.09 -10.50
C LEU A 131 -5.32 -12.45 -9.52
N GLY A 132 -6.09 -13.26 -8.80
CA GLY A 132 -7.03 -12.79 -7.80
C GLY A 132 -6.37 -11.97 -6.68
N ILE A 133 -5.18 -12.37 -6.23
CA ILE A 133 -4.39 -11.61 -5.24
C ILE A 133 -3.98 -10.25 -5.81
N GLY A 134 -3.49 -10.21 -7.06
CA GLY A 134 -3.17 -8.95 -7.74
C GLY A 134 -4.38 -8.01 -7.83
N GLN A 135 -5.54 -8.54 -8.22
CA GLN A 135 -6.80 -7.78 -8.31
C GLN A 135 -7.28 -7.29 -6.93
N PHE A 136 -7.18 -8.14 -5.89
CA PHE A 136 -7.52 -7.76 -4.52
C PHE A 136 -6.66 -6.58 -4.03
N PHE A 137 -5.35 -6.64 -4.21
CA PHE A 137 -4.46 -5.56 -3.77
C PHE A 137 -4.55 -4.31 -4.65
N ALA A 138 -4.87 -4.44 -5.94
CA ALA A 138 -5.20 -3.30 -6.78
C ALA A 138 -6.43 -2.57 -6.22
N ALA A 139 -7.50 -3.31 -5.93
CA ALA A 139 -8.73 -2.76 -5.35
C ALA A 139 -8.48 -2.13 -3.97
N TYR A 140 -7.72 -2.80 -3.09
CA TYR A 140 -7.43 -2.30 -1.75
C TYR A 140 -6.62 -1.00 -1.76
N ASN A 141 -5.48 -0.98 -2.47
CA ASN A 141 -4.62 0.20 -2.53
C ASN A 141 -5.32 1.38 -3.23
N LEU A 142 -6.09 1.10 -4.28
CA LEU A 142 -6.86 2.12 -4.99
C LEU A 142 -7.99 2.69 -4.12
N ALA A 143 -8.67 1.85 -3.32
CA ALA A 143 -9.70 2.29 -2.38
C ALA A 143 -9.11 3.23 -1.33
N VAL A 144 -7.99 2.87 -0.70
CA VAL A 144 -7.31 3.75 0.27
C VAL A 144 -6.95 5.08 -0.37
N LEU A 145 -6.41 5.06 -1.58
CA LEU A 145 -5.99 6.27 -2.28
C LEU A 145 -7.18 7.19 -2.59
N THR A 146 -8.25 6.65 -3.18
CA THR A 146 -9.42 7.46 -3.54
C THR A 146 -10.23 7.92 -2.32
N ASP A 147 -10.28 7.13 -1.24
CA ASP A 147 -10.93 7.54 0.01
C ASP A 147 -10.25 8.76 0.64
N LEU A 148 -8.93 8.86 0.54
CA LEU A 148 -8.16 9.95 1.13
C LEU A 148 -8.02 11.18 0.21
N PHE A 149 -7.98 10.98 -1.12
CA PHE A 149 -7.70 12.06 -2.07
C PHE A 149 -8.85 12.37 -3.03
N GLY A 150 -9.91 11.56 -3.05
CA GLY A 150 -11.00 11.71 -4.01
C GLY A 150 -10.61 11.24 -5.41
N ASP A 151 -10.69 12.15 -6.38
CA ASP A 151 -10.30 11.88 -7.77
C ASP A 151 -8.80 11.70 -7.90
N VAL A 152 -8.34 10.60 -8.48
CA VAL A 152 -6.91 10.26 -8.63
C VAL A 152 -6.62 9.60 -9.98
N PRO A 153 -5.37 9.64 -10.49
CA PRO A 153 -4.99 8.88 -11.66
C PRO A 153 -5.11 7.36 -11.44
N TRP A 154 -5.84 6.66 -12.31
CA TRP A 154 -6.00 5.21 -12.24
C TRP A 154 -5.87 4.51 -13.59
N THR A 155 -6.78 4.82 -14.54
CA THR A 155 -6.89 4.04 -15.80
C THR A 155 -5.63 4.10 -16.64
N GLU A 156 -5.00 5.27 -16.74
CA GLU A 156 -3.76 5.50 -17.49
C GLU A 156 -2.51 5.45 -16.61
N ALA A 157 -2.67 5.35 -15.29
CA ALA A 157 -1.55 5.39 -14.36
C ALA A 157 -0.76 4.07 -14.37
N CYS A 158 0.53 4.17 -14.00
CA CYS A 158 1.45 3.05 -13.84
C CYS A 158 1.87 2.34 -15.15
N ASP A 159 1.55 2.90 -16.30
CA ASP A 159 2.00 2.42 -17.60
C ASP A 159 2.48 3.60 -18.47
N MET A 160 3.79 3.71 -18.64
CA MET A 160 4.41 4.78 -19.43
C MET A 160 4.10 4.66 -20.94
N ASN A 161 3.72 3.47 -21.42
CA ASN A 161 3.31 3.29 -22.81
C ASN A 161 1.94 3.88 -23.07
N ILE A 162 1.08 3.99 -22.05
CA ILE A 162 -0.22 4.63 -22.14
C ILE A 162 -0.06 6.14 -21.98
N SER A 163 0.53 6.60 -20.89
CA SER A 163 0.71 8.03 -20.63
C SER A 163 1.80 8.31 -19.62
N MET A 164 2.65 9.31 -19.92
CA MET A 164 3.57 9.90 -18.94
C MET A 164 2.90 10.95 -18.05
N GLN A 165 1.70 11.41 -18.43
CA GLN A 165 0.87 12.37 -17.69
C GLN A 165 -0.55 11.80 -17.63
N PRO A 166 -0.80 10.77 -16.78
CA PRO A 166 -2.09 10.10 -16.72
C PRO A 166 -3.18 11.08 -16.29
N LYS A 167 -4.36 10.94 -16.87
CA LYS A 167 -5.53 11.71 -16.47
C LYS A 167 -5.96 11.35 -15.05
N ILE A 168 -6.65 12.29 -14.44
CA ILE A 168 -7.34 12.09 -13.17
C ILE A 168 -8.69 11.46 -13.47
N ASP A 169 -8.98 10.32 -12.88
CA ASP A 169 -10.27 9.64 -12.95
C ASP A 169 -11.15 10.05 -11.77
N SER A 170 -12.45 10.12 -11.98
CA SER A 170 -13.38 10.47 -10.90
C SER A 170 -13.49 9.36 -9.85
N GLN A 171 -13.66 9.72 -8.58
CA GLN A 171 -13.87 8.76 -7.50
C GLN A 171 -15.01 7.77 -7.79
N GLU A 172 -16.09 8.23 -8.44
CA GLU A 172 -17.21 7.39 -8.83
C GLU A 172 -16.81 6.30 -9.83
N SER A 173 -16.04 6.66 -10.88
CA SER A 173 -15.54 5.67 -11.84
C SER A 173 -14.52 4.72 -11.21
N ILE A 174 -13.67 5.23 -10.34
CA ILE A 174 -12.68 4.45 -9.58
C ILE A 174 -13.38 3.40 -8.70
N TYR A 175 -14.44 3.77 -7.98
CA TYR A 175 -15.19 2.82 -7.18
C TYR A 175 -15.89 1.74 -8.02
N SER A 176 -16.32 2.07 -9.22
CA SER A 176 -16.85 1.08 -10.18
C SER A 176 -15.77 0.05 -10.56
N ASP A 177 -14.56 0.52 -10.84
CA ASP A 177 -13.43 -0.37 -11.14
C ASP A 177 -12.98 -1.19 -9.92
N ILE A 178 -12.99 -0.60 -8.73
CA ILE A 178 -12.68 -1.30 -7.47
C ILE A 178 -13.63 -2.48 -7.26
N PHE A 179 -14.95 -2.27 -7.40
CA PHE A 179 -15.90 -3.37 -7.24
C PHE A 179 -15.74 -4.42 -8.33
N LYS A 180 -15.44 -4.02 -9.56
CA LYS A 180 -15.13 -4.97 -10.64
C LYS A 180 -13.89 -5.81 -10.31
N LEU A 181 -12.81 -5.19 -9.86
CA LEU A 181 -11.59 -5.91 -9.43
C LEU A 181 -11.86 -6.91 -8.31
N ILE A 182 -12.69 -6.55 -7.32
CA ILE A 182 -13.06 -7.45 -6.23
C ILE A 182 -13.90 -8.62 -6.75
N ASP A 183 -14.86 -8.38 -7.65
CA ASP A 183 -15.71 -9.43 -8.20
C ASP A 183 -14.92 -10.39 -9.10
N ASP A 184 -14.01 -9.86 -9.90
CA ASP A 184 -13.08 -10.65 -10.70
C ASP A 184 -12.15 -11.50 -9.79
N ALA A 185 -11.63 -10.92 -8.70
CA ALA A 185 -10.82 -11.63 -7.71
C ALA A 185 -11.61 -12.78 -7.05
N ILE A 186 -12.83 -12.52 -6.60
CA ILE A 186 -13.73 -13.54 -6.00
C ILE A 186 -13.91 -14.72 -6.96
N SER A 187 -14.09 -14.44 -8.25
CA SER A 187 -14.22 -15.48 -9.28
C SER A 187 -12.92 -16.26 -9.48
N ASN A 188 -11.79 -15.57 -9.54
CA ASN A 188 -10.48 -16.20 -9.74
C ASN A 188 -10.05 -17.06 -8.56
N PHE A 189 -10.46 -16.75 -7.34
CA PHE A 189 -10.15 -17.56 -6.15
C PHE A 189 -10.83 -18.93 -6.11
N ASP A 190 -11.77 -19.23 -7.01
CA ASP A 190 -12.31 -20.56 -7.20
C ASP A 190 -11.44 -21.47 -8.08
N GLY A 191 -10.42 -20.90 -8.69
CA GLY A 191 -9.52 -21.59 -9.60
C GLY A 191 -8.23 -22.12 -8.96
N THR A 192 -7.23 -22.29 -9.79
CA THR A 192 -5.90 -22.76 -9.40
C THR A 192 -4.82 -22.01 -10.18
N ASP A 193 -3.58 -22.09 -9.73
CA ASP A 193 -2.43 -21.58 -10.45
C ASP A 193 -1.84 -22.68 -11.35
N ALA A 194 -2.02 -22.58 -12.66
CA ALA A 194 -1.61 -23.59 -13.63
C ALA A 194 -0.10 -23.56 -13.93
N MET A 195 0.55 -22.40 -13.79
CA MET A 195 1.96 -22.16 -14.14
C MET A 195 2.88 -22.12 -12.90
N GLY A 196 2.43 -22.69 -11.78
CA GLY A 196 3.17 -22.74 -10.52
C GLY A 196 2.53 -21.90 -9.44
N ALA A 197 2.10 -22.59 -8.39
CA ALA A 197 1.39 -21.99 -7.25
C ALA A 197 2.18 -20.86 -6.59
N VAL A 198 1.45 -19.82 -6.16
CA VAL A 198 2.03 -18.74 -5.35
C VAL A 198 2.62 -19.26 -4.04
N GLY A 199 1.97 -20.24 -3.41
CA GLY A 199 2.46 -20.96 -2.24
C GLY A 199 2.96 -20.04 -1.13
N THR A 200 4.16 -20.30 -0.61
CA THR A 200 4.78 -19.54 0.49
C THR A 200 5.16 -18.10 0.12
N ASN A 201 5.08 -17.71 -1.16
CA ASN A 201 5.22 -16.31 -1.57
C ASN A 201 4.00 -15.47 -1.19
N ASP A 202 2.85 -16.10 -0.98
CA ASP A 202 1.69 -15.47 -0.35
C ASP A 202 1.85 -15.52 1.18
N LEU A 203 2.32 -14.42 1.75
CA LEU A 203 2.59 -14.27 3.18
C LEU A 203 1.31 -14.23 4.04
N ALA A 204 0.13 -14.08 3.45
CA ALA A 204 -1.12 -13.99 4.17
C ALA A 204 -1.77 -15.37 4.37
N TYR A 205 -1.95 -16.12 3.29
CA TYR A 205 -2.73 -17.36 3.30
C TYR A 205 -2.05 -18.55 2.61
N GLY A 206 -0.80 -18.39 2.16
CA GLY A 206 -0.05 -19.49 1.52
C GLY A 206 -0.66 -20.00 0.23
N GLY A 207 -1.35 -19.15 -0.53
CA GLY A 207 -2.04 -19.51 -1.77
C GLY A 207 -3.41 -20.13 -1.56
N ASN A 208 -4.02 -20.01 -0.39
CA ASN A 208 -5.36 -20.53 -0.12
C ASN A 208 -6.43 -19.62 -0.72
N GLY A 209 -6.94 -19.97 -1.91
CA GLY A 209 -7.98 -19.23 -2.62
C GLY A 209 -9.26 -19.05 -1.81
N GLY A 210 -9.67 -20.08 -1.03
CA GLY A 210 -10.88 -20.00 -0.19
C GLY A 210 -10.79 -18.92 0.88
N LYS A 211 -9.63 -18.76 1.53
CA LYS A 211 -9.40 -17.69 2.51
C LYS A 211 -9.34 -16.32 1.84
N TRP A 212 -8.67 -16.20 0.68
CA TRP A 212 -8.66 -14.98 -0.10
C TRP A 212 -10.06 -14.56 -0.55
N LYS A 213 -10.89 -15.51 -0.96
CA LYS A 213 -12.28 -15.25 -1.34
C LYS A 213 -13.08 -14.66 -0.18
N LYS A 214 -12.93 -15.20 1.04
CA LYS A 214 -13.52 -14.63 2.26
C LYS A 214 -13.03 -13.22 2.56
N ALA A 215 -11.73 -12.96 2.39
CA ALA A 215 -11.16 -11.61 2.53
C ALA A 215 -11.72 -10.64 1.49
N ALA A 216 -11.92 -11.08 0.24
CA ALA A 216 -12.51 -10.26 -0.81
C ALA A 216 -13.98 -9.90 -0.53
N TYR A 217 -14.77 -10.82 -0.01
CA TYR A 217 -16.13 -10.51 0.46
C TYR A 217 -16.12 -9.52 1.64
N ALA A 218 -15.20 -9.65 2.60
CA ALA A 218 -15.04 -8.70 3.69
C ALA A 218 -14.73 -7.29 3.18
N LEU A 219 -13.80 -7.19 2.22
CA LEU A 219 -13.44 -5.92 1.58
C LEU A 219 -14.62 -5.32 0.84
N LYS A 220 -15.37 -6.14 0.08
CA LYS A 220 -16.58 -5.69 -0.63
C LYS A 220 -17.63 -5.14 0.32
N ALA A 221 -17.89 -5.82 1.43
CA ALA A 221 -18.83 -5.36 2.45
C ALA A 221 -18.41 -4.00 3.02
N ARG A 222 -17.13 -3.86 3.40
CA ARG A 222 -16.59 -2.62 3.94
C ARG A 222 -16.73 -1.46 2.95
N LEU A 223 -16.30 -1.64 1.70
CA LEU A 223 -16.35 -0.58 0.69
C LEU A 223 -17.77 -0.22 0.28
N THR A 224 -18.71 -1.17 0.32
CA THR A 224 -20.14 -0.87 0.14
C THR A 224 -20.65 0.06 1.24
N MET A 225 -20.19 -0.12 2.49
CA MET A 225 -20.53 0.79 3.59
C MET A 225 -19.93 2.18 3.42
N HIS A 226 -18.73 2.33 2.82
CA HIS A 226 -18.15 3.65 2.52
C HIS A 226 -19.08 4.48 1.62
N LEU A 227 -19.77 3.84 0.69
CA LEU A 227 -20.68 4.52 -0.24
C LEU A 227 -22.11 4.71 0.30
N LEU A 228 -22.44 4.23 1.50
CA LEU A 228 -23.82 4.19 2.00
C LEU A 228 -24.51 5.56 2.00
N ASN A 229 -23.78 6.64 2.29
CA ASN A 229 -24.35 7.99 2.29
C ASN A 229 -24.64 8.56 0.90
N ARG A 230 -24.07 7.96 -0.13
CA ARG A 230 -24.31 8.31 -1.55
C ARG A 230 -25.25 7.34 -2.24
N ALA A 231 -25.60 6.21 -1.60
CA ALA A 231 -26.48 5.22 -2.19
C ALA A 231 -27.90 5.75 -2.35
N SER A 232 -28.45 5.59 -3.55
CA SER A 232 -29.86 5.90 -3.86
C SER A 232 -30.82 4.93 -3.15
N ASP A 233 -30.40 3.68 -2.98
CA ASP A 233 -31.10 2.64 -2.23
C ASP A 233 -30.20 2.08 -1.12
N LYS A 234 -30.37 2.60 0.09
CA LYS A 234 -29.64 2.13 1.27
C LYS A 234 -30.02 0.71 1.68
N THR A 235 -31.26 0.30 1.43
CA THR A 235 -31.73 -1.05 1.76
C THR A 235 -31.03 -2.08 0.87
N ALA A 236 -30.92 -1.81 -0.43
CA ALA A 236 -30.15 -2.66 -1.34
C ALA A 236 -28.66 -2.74 -0.91
N SER A 237 -28.07 -1.62 -0.52
CA SER A 237 -26.68 -1.57 0.00
C SER A 237 -26.52 -2.42 1.24
N PHE A 238 -27.43 -2.34 2.23
CA PHE A 238 -27.39 -3.17 3.42
C PHE A 238 -27.56 -4.66 3.11
N ASN A 239 -28.44 -5.01 2.18
CA ASN A 239 -28.60 -6.41 1.75
C ASN A 239 -27.32 -6.94 1.10
N THR A 240 -26.64 -6.13 0.28
CA THR A 240 -25.33 -6.47 -0.30
C THR A 240 -24.29 -6.69 0.79
N VAL A 241 -24.23 -5.81 1.80
CA VAL A 241 -23.31 -5.94 2.93
C VAL A 241 -23.56 -7.24 3.71
N LEU A 242 -24.83 -7.53 4.04
CA LEU A 242 -25.19 -8.74 4.77
C LEU A 242 -24.87 -10.02 3.98
N ASP A 243 -25.13 -10.03 2.67
CA ASP A 243 -24.76 -11.14 1.80
C ASP A 243 -23.23 -11.33 1.77
N CYS A 244 -22.46 -10.26 1.62
CA CYS A 244 -21.00 -10.33 1.64
C CYS A 244 -20.47 -10.82 3.00
N ILE A 245 -21.02 -10.33 4.12
CA ILE A 245 -20.62 -10.77 5.47
C ILE A 245 -20.89 -12.27 5.64
N SER A 246 -22.04 -12.79 5.16
CA SER A 246 -22.36 -14.21 5.25
C SER A 246 -21.39 -15.14 4.51
N LYS A 247 -20.62 -14.60 3.58
CA LYS A 247 -19.60 -15.29 2.76
C LYS A 247 -18.17 -14.98 3.20
N SER A 248 -18.01 -14.13 4.20
CA SER A 248 -16.73 -13.64 4.71
C SER A 248 -16.18 -14.53 5.83
N PHE A 249 -15.37 -13.95 6.72
CA PHE A 249 -14.72 -14.64 7.83
C PHE A 249 -15.73 -15.23 8.84
N GLU A 250 -15.53 -16.47 9.21
CA GLU A 250 -16.33 -17.17 10.23
C GLU A 250 -15.58 -17.24 11.57
N SER A 251 -14.26 -17.08 11.54
CA SER A 251 -13.43 -17.13 12.75
C SER A 251 -12.16 -16.28 12.60
N SER A 252 -11.52 -15.96 13.72
CA SER A 252 -10.24 -15.23 13.75
C SER A 252 -9.08 -15.95 13.04
N SER A 253 -9.20 -17.27 12.81
CA SER A 253 -8.18 -18.02 12.05
C SER A 253 -8.21 -17.76 10.55
N GLU A 254 -9.22 -17.05 10.07
CA GLU A 254 -9.41 -16.69 8.66
C GLU A 254 -9.11 -15.22 8.37
N GLU A 255 -8.84 -14.42 9.41
CA GLU A 255 -8.56 -13.00 9.25
C GLU A 255 -7.39 -12.73 8.30
N LEU A 256 -7.50 -11.66 7.52
CA LEU A 256 -6.38 -11.17 6.71
C LEU A 256 -5.43 -10.39 7.61
N LYS A 257 -4.25 -10.94 7.84
CA LYS A 257 -3.23 -10.31 8.68
C LYS A 257 -1.83 -10.49 8.13
N PHE A 258 -0.98 -9.51 8.42
CA PHE A 258 0.44 -9.57 8.18
C PHE A 258 1.16 -9.83 9.50
N ASN A 259 1.82 -11.01 9.65
CA ASN A 259 2.41 -11.48 10.91
C ASN A 259 3.95 -11.54 10.87
N PHE A 260 4.59 -10.80 9.99
CA PHE A 260 6.05 -10.84 9.82
C PHE A 260 6.77 -9.68 10.50
N TYR A 261 6.11 -9.04 11.47
CA TYR A 261 6.76 -8.12 12.38
C TYR A 261 7.48 -8.91 13.47
N ASP A 262 8.79 -8.67 13.64
CA ASP A 262 9.64 -9.36 14.63
C ASP A 262 10.07 -8.45 15.79
N GLY A 263 9.72 -7.17 15.73
CA GLY A 263 10.05 -6.16 16.74
C GLY A 263 11.53 -5.72 16.75
N VAL A 264 12.35 -6.23 15.84
CA VAL A 264 13.79 -5.94 15.77
C VAL A 264 14.20 -5.44 14.38
N THR A 265 14.02 -6.27 13.36
CA THR A 265 14.37 -5.96 11.97
C THR A 265 13.16 -5.48 11.19
N ASN A 266 12.02 -6.12 11.42
CA ASN A 266 10.74 -5.82 10.80
C ASN A 266 9.79 -5.27 11.88
N ILE A 267 9.92 -3.99 12.17
CA ILE A 267 9.08 -3.33 13.18
C ILE A 267 7.78 -2.88 12.51
N ASN A 268 6.64 -3.05 13.19
CA ASN A 268 5.39 -2.44 12.73
C ASN A 268 5.59 -0.93 12.58
N PRO A 269 5.28 -0.33 11.43
CA PRO A 269 5.64 1.07 11.16
C PRO A 269 5.00 2.06 12.14
N LEU A 270 3.74 1.87 12.53
CA LEU A 270 3.06 2.73 13.48
C LEU A 270 3.70 2.63 14.86
N PHE A 271 3.96 1.40 15.35
CA PHE A 271 4.67 1.18 16.60
C PHE A 271 6.08 1.79 16.55
N GLY A 272 6.83 1.53 15.48
CA GLY A 272 8.19 2.09 15.31
C GLY A 272 8.18 3.61 15.26
N PHE A 273 7.19 4.21 14.66
CA PHE A 273 7.01 5.67 14.64
C PHE A 273 6.73 6.20 16.04
N CYS A 274 5.79 5.63 16.77
CA CYS A 274 5.50 6.00 18.17
C CYS A 274 6.74 5.84 19.04
N PHE A 275 7.42 4.69 18.97
CA PHE A 275 8.59 4.37 19.78
C PHE A 275 9.80 5.29 19.52
N THR A 276 10.00 5.71 18.26
CA THR A 276 11.19 6.50 17.89
C THR A 276 10.96 8.00 17.85
N ARG A 277 9.72 8.45 17.75
CA ARG A 277 9.38 9.86 17.50
C ARG A 277 8.63 10.52 18.63
N ASP A 278 8.00 9.76 19.51
CA ASP A 278 7.19 10.26 20.64
C ASP A 278 6.18 11.35 20.22
N ALA A 279 5.63 11.19 19.01
CA ALA A 279 4.84 12.23 18.38
C ALA A 279 3.33 12.00 18.49
N LEU A 280 2.93 10.82 18.98
CA LEU A 280 1.54 10.42 19.18
C LEU A 280 1.28 10.07 20.64
N ALA A 281 0.07 10.38 21.09
CA ALA A 281 -0.45 10.01 22.40
C ALA A 281 -1.90 9.54 22.28
N ALA A 282 -2.38 8.84 23.32
CA ALA A 282 -3.80 8.52 23.43
C ALA A 282 -4.61 9.82 23.44
N SER A 283 -5.60 9.94 22.53
CA SER A 283 -6.45 11.12 22.52
C SER A 283 -7.50 11.07 23.61
N GLN A 284 -7.88 12.22 24.15
CA GLN A 284 -8.97 12.33 25.11
C GLN A 284 -10.26 11.73 24.53
N SER A 285 -10.56 12.02 23.26
CA SER A 285 -11.75 11.54 22.57
C SER A 285 -11.84 10.01 22.54
N ILE A 286 -10.74 9.29 22.29
CA ILE A 286 -10.77 7.83 22.26
C ILE A 286 -10.87 7.23 23.66
N VAL A 287 -10.14 7.78 24.63
CA VAL A 287 -10.17 7.31 26.03
C VAL A 287 -11.57 7.44 26.62
N GLU A 288 -12.21 8.60 26.46
CA GLU A 288 -13.60 8.83 26.89
C GLU A 288 -14.57 7.80 26.29
N LYS A 289 -14.42 7.46 24.99
CA LYS A 289 -15.25 6.43 24.36
C LYS A 289 -15.03 5.04 24.93
N PHE A 290 -13.81 4.69 25.32
CA PHE A 290 -13.52 3.41 25.97
C PHE A 290 -14.16 3.32 27.35
N VAL A 291 -14.08 4.40 28.13
CA VAL A 291 -14.70 4.49 29.46
C VAL A 291 -16.22 4.48 29.37
N GLU A 292 -16.80 5.37 28.56
CA GLU A 292 -18.26 5.51 28.43
C GLU A 292 -18.94 4.24 27.92
N ARG A 293 -18.30 3.49 27.01
CA ARG A 293 -18.84 2.27 26.43
C ARG A 293 -18.49 1.01 27.20
N ASN A 294 -17.67 1.14 28.24
CA ASN A 294 -17.09 -0.01 28.93
C ASN A 294 -16.46 -1.02 27.95
N ASP A 295 -15.67 -0.49 26.99
CA ASP A 295 -15.09 -1.27 25.92
C ASP A 295 -14.02 -2.22 26.47
N PRO A 296 -14.17 -3.56 26.31
CA PRO A 296 -13.25 -4.53 26.89
C PRO A 296 -11.82 -4.43 26.36
N ARG A 297 -11.60 -3.78 25.20
CA ARG A 297 -10.26 -3.52 24.66
C ARG A 297 -9.50 -2.50 25.48
N GLY A 298 -10.18 -1.65 26.25
CA GLY A 298 -9.56 -0.61 27.08
C GLY A 298 -8.50 -1.12 28.05
N THR A 299 -8.65 -2.37 28.52
CA THR A 299 -7.64 -3.01 29.39
C THR A 299 -6.32 -3.33 28.69
N ARG A 300 -6.22 -3.15 27.37
CA ARG A 300 -5.02 -3.48 26.56
C ARG A 300 -4.63 -2.40 25.57
N ALA A 301 -5.44 -1.34 25.45
CA ALA A 301 -5.29 -0.36 24.40
C ALA A 301 -4.26 0.73 24.69
N PHE A 302 -3.84 0.90 25.95
CA PHE A 302 -3.04 2.03 26.36
C PHE A 302 -1.81 1.63 27.15
N MET A 303 -0.72 2.36 26.96
CA MET A 303 0.53 2.25 27.71
C MET A 303 0.94 3.60 28.25
N ASP A 304 1.58 3.60 29.42
CA ASP A 304 2.23 4.79 29.96
C ASP A 304 3.56 5.11 29.23
N PRO A 305 4.21 6.25 29.54
CA PRO A 305 5.48 6.62 28.93
C PRO A 305 6.62 5.61 29.17
N ASP A 306 6.53 4.79 30.20
CA ASP A 306 7.48 3.72 30.48
C ASP A 306 7.13 2.38 29.80
N TRP A 307 6.14 2.41 28.89
CA TRP A 307 5.61 1.26 28.17
C TRP A 307 4.98 0.18 29.06
N VAL A 308 4.47 0.58 30.22
CA VAL A 308 3.65 -0.28 31.08
C VAL A 308 2.19 -0.15 30.72
N GLN A 309 1.53 -1.29 30.54
CA GLN A 309 0.12 -1.35 30.16
C GLN A 309 -0.78 -0.71 31.22
N ARG A 310 -1.69 0.15 30.79
CA ARG A 310 -2.78 0.67 31.61
C ARG A 310 -3.96 -0.29 31.54
N GLU A 311 -4.29 -0.91 32.65
CA GLU A 311 -5.40 -1.87 32.73
C GLU A 311 -6.74 -1.18 32.88
N ASP A 312 -6.78 0.03 33.46
CA ASP A 312 -7.99 0.86 33.57
C ASP A 312 -7.91 2.07 32.65
N PRO A 313 -8.76 2.14 31.60
CA PRO A 313 -8.74 3.29 30.70
C PRO A 313 -9.11 4.62 31.39
N SER A 314 -9.76 4.61 32.54
CA SER A 314 -10.06 5.82 33.30
C SER A 314 -8.83 6.47 33.98
N GLU A 315 -7.74 5.72 34.10
CA GLU A 315 -6.46 6.19 34.64
C GLU A 315 -5.49 6.69 33.56
N VAL A 316 -5.88 6.60 32.28
CA VAL A 316 -5.04 7.02 31.16
C VAL A 316 -4.90 8.55 31.16
N ASN A 317 -3.66 9.03 31.15
CA ASN A 317 -3.36 10.44 30.96
C ASN A 317 -3.44 10.80 29.47
N ALA A 318 -4.63 11.13 29.01
CA ALA A 318 -4.92 11.38 27.60
C ALA A 318 -4.61 12.83 27.19
N ALA A 319 -4.10 13.01 25.98
CA ALA A 319 -3.85 14.32 25.39
C ALA A 319 -5.17 14.99 24.95
N PRO A 320 -5.42 16.26 25.34
CA PRO A 320 -6.61 16.98 24.91
C PRO A 320 -6.63 17.20 23.40
N ASN A 321 -7.72 16.83 22.73
CA ASN A 321 -7.84 17.02 21.29
C ASN A 321 -7.82 18.50 20.89
N GLY A 322 -7.07 18.80 19.83
CA GLY A 322 -6.91 20.14 19.28
C GLY A 322 -6.09 21.12 20.14
N LYS A 323 -5.74 20.74 21.35
CA LYS A 323 -5.02 21.60 22.32
C LYS A 323 -3.99 20.83 23.16
N PRO A 324 -3.29 19.83 22.65
CA PRO A 324 -2.25 19.17 23.42
C PRO A 324 -1.08 20.14 23.65
N GLU A 325 -0.33 19.90 24.71
CA GLU A 325 0.97 20.53 24.86
C GLU A 325 2.01 19.80 24.00
N GLN A 326 2.96 20.56 23.48
CA GLN A 326 4.08 19.98 22.72
C GLN A 326 5.14 19.45 23.69
N VAL A 327 4.85 18.32 24.31
CA VAL A 327 5.72 17.65 25.28
C VAL A 327 5.86 16.17 24.98
N GLN A 328 7.05 15.64 25.22
CA GLN A 328 7.31 14.20 25.12
C GLN A 328 7.01 13.54 26.46
N PHE A 329 6.54 12.29 26.45
CA PHE A 329 6.33 11.44 27.62
C PHE A 329 5.41 12.02 28.73
N THR A 330 4.61 13.04 28.42
CA THR A 330 3.65 13.57 29.37
C THR A 330 2.31 12.86 29.32
N TYR A 331 1.94 12.35 28.16
CA TYR A 331 0.70 11.63 27.91
C TYR A 331 0.95 10.15 27.67
N ASP A 332 -0.03 9.33 28.03
CA ASP A 332 -0.04 7.92 27.70
C ASP A 332 -0.23 7.73 26.19
N THR A 333 0.20 6.60 25.61
CA THR A 333 0.08 6.30 24.19
C THR A 333 -0.93 5.20 23.94
N SER A 334 -1.52 5.15 22.75
CA SER A 334 -2.35 4.04 22.29
C SER A 334 -1.54 3.08 21.42
N ILE A 335 -1.89 1.79 21.45
CA ILE A 335 -1.13 0.70 20.82
C ILE A 335 -1.94 -0.20 19.88
N PHE A 336 -3.16 0.18 19.51
CA PHE A 336 -3.98 -0.62 18.58
C PHE A 336 -3.86 -0.21 17.13
#